data_0d6e019df68e4ea5acaf0724283cc2e5
#
_entry.id   0d6e019df68e4ea5acaf0724283cc2e5
#
_cell.length_a   1.000
_cell.length_b   1.000
_cell.length_c   1.000
_cell.angle_alpha   90.00
_cell.angle_beta   90.00
_cell.angle_gamma   90.00
#
_symmetry.space_group_name_H-M   'P 1'
#
loop_
_entity.id
_entity.type
_entity.pdbx_description
1 polymer ?
#
loop_
_entity_poly.entity_id
_entity_poly.type
_entity_poly.pdbx_seq_one_letter_code
_entity_poly.pdbx_strand_id
1 'polypeptide(L)'
;MNDQDILIVGGYGVVGRRIAAELGPDYAGRVVVAGRNRARADEAATAIGHGARGRSIDIAVPSSVRAALEGVAVVISCIDQPGRTLLWAAIKRGLRYTDITPHLTELGRGAEYEKIDAAARASGARLVLGTGIVPGISSVMVRALADALGGADEIETALLLNAADVSGPASFDYFLQELAMSFDVHIGGDDRPVRAFSAPRLVEYPAPVGAQLAYLFPFSDQVLYPRTIGVRTAVTRLSLEPAWLARVLSVASRSGASHLLAIERIRHALARRRQDRPSNEGARFALRVDVRRGGHSKRATLFGRTQADAAAAGAAGVALALIEGEVREPGAWMPEQIIDPGPFLSRLAARGLKVEFPLA
;
A
#
# COMPACT_ATOMS: atom_id res chain seq x y z
N MET A 1 21.15 16.30 -10.61
CA MET A 1 19.97 15.43 -10.59
C MET A 1 18.67 16.15 -11.01
N ASN A 2 18.75 17.38 -11.48
CA ASN A 2 17.54 18.22 -11.65
C ASN A 2 16.67 17.98 -12.89
N ASP A 3 17.08 17.15 -13.86
CA ASP A 3 16.34 16.96 -15.12
C ASP A 3 15.83 15.53 -15.37
N GLN A 4 15.98 14.62 -14.44
CA GLN A 4 15.59 13.22 -14.66
C GLN A 4 14.11 12.99 -14.33
N ASP A 5 13.48 12.08 -15.08
CA ASP A 5 12.07 11.77 -15.03
C ASP A 5 11.65 11.05 -13.74
N ILE A 6 10.42 11.30 -13.32
CA ILE A 6 9.67 10.56 -12.31
C ILE A 6 8.63 9.72 -13.06
N LEU A 7 8.89 8.44 -13.21
CA LEU A 7 8.04 7.52 -13.98
C LEU A 7 6.97 6.88 -13.09
N ILE A 8 5.70 7.13 -13.39
CA ILE A 8 4.56 6.56 -12.68
C ILE A 8 3.94 5.48 -13.56
N VAL A 9 4.23 4.21 -13.28
CA VAL A 9 3.70 3.08 -14.04
C VAL A 9 2.32 2.71 -13.50
N GLY A 10 1.31 2.61 -14.40
CA GLY A 10 -0.10 2.63 -14.02
C GLY A 10 -0.62 4.04 -13.76
N GLY A 11 0.08 5.05 -14.25
CA GLY A 11 -0.14 6.46 -13.96
C GLY A 11 -1.48 7.03 -14.45
N TYR A 12 -2.18 6.38 -15.39
CA TYR A 12 -3.55 6.74 -15.75
C TYR A 12 -4.63 5.94 -14.99
N GLY A 13 -4.22 5.10 -14.02
CA GLY A 13 -5.12 4.44 -13.08
C GLY A 13 -5.59 5.38 -11.96
N VAL A 14 -6.51 4.90 -11.13
CA VAL A 14 -7.14 5.69 -10.06
C VAL A 14 -6.12 6.30 -9.08
N VAL A 15 -5.19 5.51 -8.58
CA VAL A 15 -4.15 5.94 -7.64
C VAL A 15 -3.03 6.70 -8.37
N GLY A 16 -2.57 6.16 -9.52
CA GLY A 16 -1.46 6.77 -10.27
C GLY A 16 -1.72 8.19 -10.74
N ARG A 17 -2.97 8.51 -11.19
CA ARG A 17 -3.34 9.90 -11.54
C ARG A 17 -3.26 10.85 -10.36
N ARG A 18 -3.66 10.39 -9.17
CA ARG A 18 -3.58 11.20 -7.95
C ARG A 18 -2.14 11.47 -7.55
N ILE A 19 -1.27 10.46 -7.62
CA ILE A 19 0.17 10.65 -7.39
C ILE A 19 0.76 11.63 -8.40
N ALA A 20 0.41 11.50 -9.69
CA ALA A 20 0.91 12.37 -10.73
C ALA A 20 0.43 13.82 -10.55
N ALA A 21 -0.84 14.02 -10.19
CA ALA A 21 -1.39 15.34 -9.90
C ALA A 21 -0.76 15.98 -8.65
N GLU A 22 -0.39 15.18 -7.67
CA GLU A 22 0.28 15.65 -6.46
C GLU A 22 1.72 16.08 -6.71
N LEU A 23 2.47 15.32 -7.53
CA LEU A 23 3.87 15.63 -7.84
C LEU A 23 4.01 16.70 -8.95
N GLY A 24 2.98 16.88 -9.77
CA GLY A 24 3.04 17.78 -10.94
C GLY A 24 3.48 19.21 -10.65
N PRO A 25 2.89 19.89 -9.65
CA PRO A 25 3.24 21.29 -9.32
C PRO A 25 4.72 21.48 -8.96
N ASP A 26 5.27 20.59 -8.12
CA ASP A 26 6.64 20.72 -7.59
C ASP A 26 7.70 20.17 -8.55
N TYR A 27 7.30 19.28 -9.47
CA TYR A 27 8.20 18.59 -10.41
C TYR A 27 7.75 18.80 -11.86
N ALA A 28 7.44 20.06 -12.20
CA ALA A 28 6.99 20.44 -13.54
C ALA A 28 7.95 19.94 -14.64
N GLY A 29 7.40 19.34 -15.70
CA GLY A 29 8.15 18.76 -16.80
C GLY A 29 8.84 17.42 -16.53
N ARG A 30 8.85 16.93 -15.27
CA ARG A 30 9.52 15.69 -14.88
C ARG A 30 8.59 14.51 -14.68
N VAL A 31 7.30 14.75 -14.43
CA VAL A 31 6.32 13.68 -14.22
C VAL A 31 5.99 12.98 -15.54
N VAL A 32 6.18 11.66 -15.57
CA VAL A 32 5.88 10.81 -16.72
C VAL A 32 4.82 9.79 -16.34
N VAL A 33 3.63 9.93 -16.91
CA VAL A 33 2.51 9.01 -16.76
C VAL A 33 2.70 7.84 -17.72
N ALA A 34 2.79 6.61 -17.21
CA ALA A 34 3.10 5.45 -18.03
C ALA A 34 2.10 4.30 -17.90
N GLY A 35 1.94 3.55 -18.99
CA GLY A 35 1.16 2.33 -19.05
C GLY A 35 1.07 1.79 -20.47
N ARG A 36 0.35 0.67 -20.67
CA ARG A 36 0.31 -0.03 -21.96
C ARG A 36 -0.30 0.79 -23.11
N ASN A 37 -1.29 1.63 -22.80
CA ASN A 37 -1.97 2.46 -23.80
C ASN A 37 -1.37 3.87 -23.79
N ARG A 38 -0.60 4.20 -24.82
CA ARG A 38 0.07 5.49 -25.01
C ARG A 38 -0.93 6.65 -25.05
N ALA A 39 -2.02 6.53 -25.78
CA ALA A 39 -3.01 7.58 -25.91
C ALA A 39 -3.66 7.93 -24.56
N ARG A 40 -4.01 6.93 -23.74
CA ARG A 40 -4.53 7.16 -22.39
C ARG A 40 -3.48 7.79 -21.45
N ALA A 41 -2.20 7.46 -21.65
CA ALA A 41 -1.11 8.07 -20.88
C ALA A 41 -0.93 9.56 -21.25
N ASP A 42 -1.00 9.89 -22.53
CA ASP A 42 -0.92 11.28 -23.01
C ASP A 42 -2.16 12.09 -22.59
N GLU A 43 -3.35 11.52 -22.66
CA GLU A 43 -4.59 12.15 -22.16
C GLU A 43 -4.50 12.47 -20.66
N ALA A 44 -4.06 11.50 -19.87
CA ALA A 44 -3.90 11.69 -18.41
C ALA A 44 -2.82 12.74 -18.10
N ALA A 45 -1.69 12.73 -18.81
CA ALA A 45 -0.64 13.71 -18.66
C ALA A 45 -1.13 15.13 -19.00
N THR A 46 -1.91 15.28 -20.08
CA THR A 46 -2.54 16.56 -20.44
C THR A 46 -3.48 17.06 -19.36
N ALA A 47 -4.29 16.17 -18.78
CA ALA A 47 -5.22 16.52 -17.71
C ALA A 47 -4.50 16.93 -16.39
N ILE A 48 -3.33 16.34 -16.11
CA ILE A 48 -2.49 16.70 -14.96
C ILE A 48 -1.86 18.08 -15.18
N GLY A 49 -1.48 18.40 -16.39
CA GLY A 49 -0.79 19.66 -16.73
C GLY A 49 0.67 19.68 -16.24
N HIS A 50 1.16 20.84 -15.87
CA HIS A 50 2.52 21.06 -15.33
C HIS A 50 3.65 20.47 -16.20
N GLY A 51 3.44 20.34 -17.53
CA GLY A 51 4.40 19.73 -18.44
C GLY A 51 4.55 18.21 -18.28
N ALA A 52 3.61 17.54 -17.63
CA ALA A 52 3.59 16.07 -17.54
C ALA A 52 3.53 15.43 -18.95
N ARG A 53 4.14 14.27 -19.10
CA ARG A 53 4.26 13.56 -20.39
C ARG A 53 3.74 12.13 -20.28
N GLY A 54 3.16 11.62 -21.35
CA GLY A 54 2.77 10.22 -21.47
C GLY A 54 3.95 9.36 -21.96
N ARG A 55 3.98 8.09 -21.53
CA ARG A 55 4.94 7.09 -22.01
C ARG A 55 4.28 5.71 -22.11
N SER A 56 4.60 4.95 -23.16
CA SER A 56 4.16 3.56 -23.24
C SER A 56 5.12 2.66 -22.47
N ILE A 57 4.57 1.71 -21.70
CA ILE A 57 5.32 0.63 -21.07
C ILE A 57 4.46 -0.62 -21.00
N ASP A 58 5.00 -1.74 -21.48
CA ASP A 58 4.47 -3.07 -21.25
C ASP A 58 5.50 -3.87 -20.43
N ILE A 59 5.15 -4.19 -19.18
CA ILE A 59 6.06 -4.90 -18.27
C ILE A 59 6.29 -6.36 -18.67
N ALA A 60 5.46 -6.93 -19.53
CA ALA A 60 5.67 -8.27 -20.10
C ALA A 60 6.74 -8.27 -21.20
N VAL A 61 7.11 -7.10 -21.72
CA VAL A 61 8.07 -6.94 -22.81
C VAL A 61 9.36 -6.29 -22.32
N PRO A 62 10.46 -7.04 -22.13
CA PRO A 62 11.71 -6.49 -21.55
C PRO A 62 12.31 -5.30 -22.30
N SER A 63 12.16 -5.24 -23.63
CA SER A 63 12.62 -4.09 -24.43
C SER A 63 11.80 -2.85 -24.16
N SER A 64 10.48 -2.97 -23.96
CA SER A 64 9.59 -1.88 -23.57
C SER A 64 9.97 -1.31 -22.20
N VAL A 65 10.25 -2.19 -21.23
CA VAL A 65 10.71 -1.77 -19.88
C VAL A 65 12.04 -1.02 -19.98
N ARG A 66 13.01 -1.55 -20.74
CA ARG A 66 14.30 -0.87 -20.92
C ARG A 66 14.16 0.53 -21.51
N ALA A 67 13.36 0.67 -22.57
CA ALA A 67 13.11 1.97 -23.21
C ALA A 67 12.38 2.94 -22.27
N ALA A 68 11.38 2.43 -21.52
CA ALA A 68 10.61 3.26 -20.60
C ALA A 68 11.44 3.80 -19.41
N LEU A 69 12.53 3.14 -19.05
CA LEU A 69 13.41 3.56 -17.96
C LEU A 69 14.56 4.50 -18.40
N GLU A 70 14.61 4.90 -19.66
CA GLU A 70 15.63 5.87 -20.13
C GLU A 70 15.34 7.26 -19.58
N GLY A 71 16.37 7.88 -18.98
CA GLY A 71 16.28 9.21 -18.37
C GLY A 71 15.49 9.25 -17.04
N VAL A 72 15.13 8.10 -16.46
CA VAL A 72 14.36 8.01 -15.22
C VAL A 72 15.27 8.00 -14.00
N ALA A 73 14.93 8.78 -12.98
CA ALA A 73 15.56 8.75 -11.66
C ALA A 73 14.76 7.97 -10.63
N VAL A 74 13.42 8.07 -10.71
CA VAL A 74 12.51 7.48 -9.74
C VAL A 74 11.39 6.75 -10.46
N VAL A 75 11.10 5.54 -10.02
CA VAL A 75 9.98 4.72 -10.51
C VAL A 75 8.94 4.57 -9.39
N ILE A 76 7.69 4.89 -9.70
CA ILE A 76 6.55 4.67 -8.82
C ILE A 76 5.64 3.66 -9.52
N SER A 77 5.51 2.45 -8.96
CA SER A 77 4.68 1.39 -9.54
C SER A 77 3.31 1.33 -8.87
N CYS A 78 2.27 1.56 -9.67
CA CYS A 78 0.87 1.46 -9.26
C CYS A 78 0.18 0.25 -9.92
N ILE A 79 0.93 -0.75 -10.34
CA ILE A 79 0.43 -1.96 -10.99
C ILE A 79 0.93 -3.20 -10.28
N ASP A 80 0.14 -4.26 -10.37
CA ASP A 80 0.61 -5.58 -9.98
C ASP A 80 1.64 -6.11 -11.00
N GLN A 81 2.68 -6.79 -10.50
CA GLN A 81 3.75 -7.34 -11.31
C GLN A 81 4.24 -8.68 -10.74
N PRO A 82 3.55 -9.78 -11.05
CA PRO A 82 3.86 -11.10 -10.46
C PRO A 82 5.33 -11.51 -10.59
N GLY A 83 5.97 -11.21 -11.71
CA GLY A 83 7.40 -11.49 -11.96
C GLY A 83 8.35 -10.37 -11.50
N ARG A 84 7.86 -9.29 -10.88
CA ARG A 84 8.65 -8.12 -10.44
C ARG A 84 9.60 -7.56 -11.51
N THR A 85 9.22 -7.68 -12.79
CA THR A 85 10.06 -7.30 -13.94
C THR A 85 10.54 -5.85 -13.86
N LEU A 86 9.64 -4.93 -13.50
CA LEU A 86 9.96 -3.51 -13.37
C LEU A 86 10.89 -3.25 -12.19
N LEU A 87 10.66 -3.90 -11.05
CA LEU A 87 11.52 -3.83 -9.87
C LEU A 87 12.96 -4.27 -10.20
N TRP A 88 13.12 -5.44 -10.81
CA TRP A 88 14.44 -5.94 -11.20
C TRP A 88 15.13 -5.05 -12.24
N ALA A 89 14.37 -4.48 -13.17
CA ALA A 89 14.92 -3.53 -14.14
C ALA A 89 15.37 -2.21 -13.48
N ALA A 90 14.64 -1.73 -12.46
CA ALA A 90 15.02 -0.56 -11.66
C ALA A 90 16.29 -0.85 -10.84
N ILE A 91 16.38 -2.00 -10.18
CA ILE A 91 17.59 -2.45 -9.45
C ILE A 91 18.81 -2.45 -10.38
N LYS A 92 18.69 -3.10 -11.53
CA LYS A 92 19.80 -3.23 -12.48
C LYS A 92 20.38 -1.87 -12.94
N ARG A 93 19.58 -0.81 -12.85
CA ARG A 93 19.96 0.56 -13.22
C ARG A 93 20.31 1.45 -12.03
N GLY A 94 20.30 0.93 -10.81
CA GLY A 94 20.56 1.72 -9.60
C GLY A 94 19.52 2.80 -9.32
N LEU A 95 18.25 2.62 -9.78
CA LEU A 95 17.20 3.62 -9.66
C LEU A 95 16.61 3.67 -8.25
N ARG A 96 15.89 4.74 -7.96
CA ARG A 96 14.97 4.81 -6.82
C ARG A 96 13.63 4.22 -7.23
N TYR A 97 13.05 3.42 -6.34
CA TYR A 97 11.82 2.69 -6.66
C TYR A 97 10.89 2.62 -5.46
N THR A 98 9.61 2.80 -5.71
CA THR A 98 8.55 2.52 -4.75
C THR A 98 7.34 1.89 -5.42
N ASP A 99 6.55 1.12 -4.68
CA ASP A 99 5.32 0.52 -5.18
C ASP A 99 4.22 0.45 -4.12
N ILE A 100 2.98 0.33 -4.60
CA ILE A 100 1.79 0.07 -3.78
C ILE A 100 1.36 -1.39 -3.87
N THR A 101 2.28 -2.30 -4.21
CA THR A 101 1.99 -3.71 -4.46
C THR A 101 1.45 -4.41 -3.20
N PRO A 102 0.32 -5.13 -3.30
CA PRO A 102 -0.23 -5.90 -2.17
C PRO A 102 0.53 -7.21 -1.90
N HIS A 103 1.24 -7.76 -2.88
CA HIS A 103 1.91 -9.08 -2.81
C HIS A 103 3.28 -9.02 -2.13
N LEU A 104 3.33 -8.57 -0.88
CA LEU A 104 4.56 -8.51 -0.08
C LEU A 104 4.71 -9.69 0.88
N THR A 105 3.65 -10.47 1.09
CA THR A 105 3.65 -11.61 2.00
C THR A 105 4.74 -12.63 1.65
N GLU A 106 4.92 -12.90 0.36
CA GLU A 106 5.98 -13.79 -0.14
C GLU A 106 7.38 -13.23 0.15
N LEU A 107 7.55 -11.91 0.05
CA LEU A 107 8.81 -11.24 0.40
C LEU A 107 9.11 -11.35 1.89
N GLY A 108 8.09 -11.22 2.74
CA GLY A 108 8.25 -11.32 4.20
C GLY A 108 8.70 -12.70 4.68
N ARG A 109 8.50 -13.75 3.88
CA ARG A 109 8.77 -15.14 4.27
C ARG A 109 10.07 -15.73 3.73
N GLY A 110 10.83 -15.02 2.86
CA GLY A 110 11.80 -15.77 2.13
C GLY A 110 13.05 -15.10 1.61
N ALA A 111 13.89 -15.97 1.01
CA ALA A 111 15.13 -15.63 0.35
C ALA A 111 14.99 -14.64 -0.82
N GLU A 112 13.77 -14.38 -1.30
CA GLU A 112 13.55 -13.41 -2.38
C GLU A 112 13.80 -11.98 -1.91
N TYR A 113 13.35 -11.62 -0.71
CA TYR A 113 13.65 -10.30 -0.16
C TYR A 113 15.16 -10.07 -0.01
N GLU A 114 15.88 -11.08 0.50
CA GLU A 114 17.33 -11.01 0.66
C GLU A 114 18.07 -10.85 -0.67
N LYS A 115 17.58 -11.53 -1.72
CA LYS A 115 18.13 -11.38 -3.08
C LYS A 115 17.88 -9.96 -3.62
N ILE A 116 16.68 -9.40 -3.41
CA ILE A 116 16.34 -8.06 -3.83
C ILE A 116 17.20 -7.04 -3.08
N ASP A 117 17.31 -7.16 -1.76
CA ASP A 117 18.11 -6.24 -0.94
C ASP A 117 19.61 -6.30 -1.33
N ALA A 118 20.19 -7.50 -1.44
CA ALA A 118 21.57 -7.65 -1.85
C ALA A 118 21.85 -7.06 -3.24
N ALA A 119 20.94 -7.29 -4.20
CA ALA A 119 21.07 -6.74 -5.54
C ALA A 119 20.92 -5.22 -5.56
N ALA A 120 20.00 -4.67 -4.76
CA ALA A 120 19.79 -3.23 -4.63
C ALA A 120 21.01 -2.56 -4.00
N ARG A 121 21.60 -3.13 -2.95
CA ARG A 121 22.85 -2.65 -2.36
C ARG A 121 24.00 -2.67 -3.35
N ALA A 122 24.17 -3.76 -4.10
CA ALA A 122 25.23 -3.91 -5.09
C ALA A 122 25.12 -2.89 -6.25
N SER A 123 23.89 -2.53 -6.66
CA SER A 123 23.65 -1.59 -7.75
C SER A 123 23.54 -0.13 -7.33
N GLY A 124 23.46 0.15 -6.03
CA GLY A 124 23.17 1.48 -5.50
C GLY A 124 21.68 1.87 -5.57
N ALA A 125 20.79 0.94 -5.92
CA ALA A 125 19.36 1.19 -5.95
C ALA A 125 18.78 1.40 -4.54
N ARG A 126 17.76 2.25 -4.45
CA ARG A 126 17.03 2.54 -3.21
C ARG A 126 15.57 2.21 -3.40
N LEU A 127 15.12 1.18 -2.71
CA LEU A 127 13.77 0.65 -2.88
C LEU A 127 13.00 0.82 -1.57
N VAL A 128 11.77 1.35 -1.64
CA VAL A 128 10.82 1.33 -0.53
C VAL A 128 9.56 0.64 -1.01
N LEU A 129 9.26 -0.52 -0.43
CA LEU A 129 8.22 -1.41 -0.92
C LEU A 129 6.96 -1.33 -0.04
N GLY A 130 5.78 -1.48 -0.66
CA GLY A 130 4.52 -1.52 0.07
C GLY A 130 4.11 -0.17 0.64
N THR A 131 3.97 0.83 -0.19
CA THR A 131 3.77 2.22 0.23
C THR A 131 2.32 2.71 0.11
N GLY A 132 1.36 1.79 0.21
CA GLY A 132 -0.08 2.09 0.20
C GLY A 132 -0.60 2.59 1.56
N ILE A 133 -1.79 2.08 1.95
CA ILE A 133 -2.38 2.38 3.27
C ILE A 133 -1.88 1.37 4.30
N VAL A 134 -2.05 0.07 4.00
CA VAL A 134 -1.65 -1.08 4.85
C VAL A 134 -1.06 -2.17 3.94
N PRO A 135 0.26 -2.39 4.00
CA PRO A 135 1.29 -1.55 4.60
C PRO A 135 1.46 -0.20 3.90
N GLY A 136 2.27 0.66 4.46
CA GLY A 136 2.61 1.98 3.97
C GLY A 136 2.35 3.04 5.01
N ILE A 137 1.23 3.73 4.98
CA ILE A 137 0.88 4.73 6.01
C ILE A 137 0.86 4.07 7.40
N SER A 138 0.23 2.89 7.54
CA SER A 138 0.22 2.14 8.80
C SER A 138 1.63 1.86 9.31
N SER A 139 2.54 1.49 8.43
CA SER A 139 3.93 1.17 8.77
C SER A 139 4.67 2.39 9.36
N VAL A 140 4.49 3.56 8.77
CA VAL A 140 5.10 4.80 9.30
C VAL A 140 4.45 5.20 10.63
N MET A 141 3.13 5.00 10.80
CA MET A 141 2.45 5.21 12.09
C MET A 141 2.97 4.23 13.16
N VAL A 142 3.17 2.95 12.80
CA VAL A 142 3.80 1.95 13.69
C VAL A 142 5.19 2.40 14.13
N ARG A 143 6.02 2.86 13.19
CA ARG A 143 7.36 3.39 13.50
C ARG A 143 7.29 4.53 14.50
N ALA A 144 6.42 5.52 14.28
CA ALA A 144 6.26 6.66 15.18
C ALA A 144 5.88 6.23 16.61
N LEU A 145 4.96 5.28 16.74
CA LEU A 145 4.52 4.77 18.05
C LEU A 145 5.58 3.90 18.73
N ALA A 146 6.28 3.08 17.96
CA ALA A 146 7.38 2.24 18.46
C ALA A 146 8.54 3.11 18.94
N ASP A 147 8.94 4.13 18.20
CA ASP A 147 9.97 5.08 18.62
C ASP A 147 9.58 5.77 19.92
N ALA A 148 8.32 6.19 20.08
CA ALA A 148 7.79 6.82 21.29
C ALA A 148 7.68 5.88 22.51
N LEU A 149 7.72 4.56 22.31
CA LEU A 149 7.74 3.53 23.36
C LEU A 149 9.14 2.92 23.56
N GLY A 150 10.11 3.29 22.70
CA GLY A 150 11.44 2.70 22.66
C GLY A 150 11.46 1.27 22.08
N GLY A 151 10.46 0.90 21.29
CA GLY A 151 10.29 -0.39 20.60
C GLY A 151 8.83 -0.88 20.63
N ALA A 152 8.61 -2.11 20.16
CA ALA A 152 7.29 -2.73 20.12
C ALA A 152 7.38 -4.22 20.44
N ASP A 153 6.44 -4.74 21.25
CA ASP A 153 6.23 -6.17 21.48
C ASP A 153 5.02 -6.68 20.68
N GLU A 154 3.99 -5.85 20.59
CA GLU A 154 2.73 -6.17 19.89
C GLU A 154 2.26 -4.99 19.04
N ILE A 155 1.78 -5.30 17.85
CA ILE A 155 1.17 -4.36 16.90
C ILE A 155 -0.21 -4.87 16.52
N GLU A 156 -1.22 -4.03 16.65
CA GLU A 156 -2.54 -4.28 16.09
C GLU A 156 -2.93 -3.12 15.17
N THR A 157 -3.14 -3.44 13.90
CA THR A 157 -3.64 -2.51 12.88
C THR A 157 -5.11 -2.82 12.60
N ALA A 158 -5.95 -1.81 12.49
CA ALA A 158 -7.34 -1.97 12.06
C ALA A 158 -7.67 -0.94 10.98
N LEU A 159 -8.13 -1.44 9.83
CA LEU A 159 -8.51 -0.63 8.68
C LEU A 159 -10.03 -0.74 8.48
N LEU A 160 -10.71 0.40 8.32
CA LEU A 160 -12.09 0.46 7.86
C LEU A 160 -12.12 0.94 6.42
N LEU A 161 -12.78 0.19 5.55
CA LEU A 161 -13.00 0.56 4.16
C LEU A 161 -14.50 0.62 3.84
N ASN A 162 -14.88 1.60 3.04
CA ASN A 162 -16.20 1.59 2.43
C ASN A 162 -16.22 0.66 1.23
N ALA A 163 -17.13 -0.33 1.22
CA ALA A 163 -17.22 -1.29 0.13
C ALA A 163 -17.53 -0.64 -1.23
N ALA A 164 -18.08 0.56 -1.27
CA ALA A 164 -18.31 1.31 -2.51
C ALA A 164 -17.04 2.02 -3.03
N ASP A 165 -16.00 2.17 -2.20
CA ASP A 165 -14.75 2.89 -2.52
C ASP A 165 -13.59 1.97 -2.92
N VAL A 166 -13.83 0.69 -3.17
CA VAL A 166 -12.74 -0.21 -3.59
C VAL A 166 -12.13 0.25 -4.92
N SER A 167 -10.86 0.57 -4.87
CA SER A 167 -10.12 1.24 -5.95
C SER A 167 -9.78 0.29 -7.10
N GLY A 168 -10.64 0.27 -8.12
CA GLY A 168 -10.36 -0.39 -9.38
C GLY A 168 -10.53 -1.91 -9.40
N PRO A 169 -10.58 -2.52 -10.61
CA PRO A 169 -10.84 -3.95 -10.78
C PRO A 169 -9.78 -4.86 -10.16
N ALA A 170 -8.51 -4.47 -10.25
CA ALA A 170 -7.39 -5.26 -9.73
C ALA A 170 -7.43 -5.36 -8.20
N SER A 171 -7.69 -4.25 -7.49
CA SER A 171 -7.82 -4.26 -6.03
C SER A 171 -9.01 -5.08 -5.56
N PHE A 172 -10.10 -5.07 -6.32
CA PHE A 172 -11.28 -5.87 -5.98
C PHE A 172 -11.06 -7.36 -6.24
N ASP A 173 -10.41 -7.73 -7.33
CA ASP A 173 -10.05 -9.13 -7.60
C ASP A 173 -9.10 -9.67 -6.54
N TYR A 174 -8.08 -8.91 -6.16
CA TYR A 174 -7.20 -9.21 -5.03
C TYR A 174 -7.99 -9.44 -3.75
N PHE A 175 -8.88 -8.52 -3.38
CA PHE A 175 -9.73 -8.66 -2.20
C PHE A 175 -10.55 -9.96 -2.21
N LEU A 176 -11.15 -10.32 -3.34
CA LEU A 176 -11.91 -11.56 -3.49
C LEU A 176 -11.03 -12.81 -3.40
N GLN A 177 -9.81 -12.74 -3.92
CA GLN A 177 -8.85 -13.83 -3.84
C GLN A 177 -8.44 -14.09 -2.39
N GLU A 178 -8.12 -13.03 -1.65
CA GLU A 178 -7.73 -13.12 -0.24
C GLU A 178 -8.85 -13.67 0.65
N LEU A 179 -10.12 -13.43 0.30
CA LEU A 179 -11.28 -14.00 1.01
C LEU A 179 -11.34 -15.53 0.95
N ALA A 180 -10.80 -16.14 -0.10
CA ALA A 180 -10.84 -17.58 -0.30
C ALA A 180 -9.74 -18.33 0.43
N MET A 181 -8.73 -17.63 0.93
CA MET A 181 -7.49 -18.22 1.43
C MET A 181 -7.43 -18.29 2.96
N SER A 182 -6.69 -19.27 3.46
CA SER A 182 -6.17 -19.26 4.82
C SER A 182 -4.80 -18.58 4.81
N PHE A 183 -4.47 -17.88 5.89
CA PHE A 183 -3.20 -17.20 6.05
C PHE A 183 -2.72 -17.32 7.49
N ASP A 184 -1.45 -17.02 7.74
CA ASP A 184 -0.91 -17.06 9.09
C ASP A 184 -0.91 -15.67 9.71
N VAL A 185 -1.27 -15.58 10.96
CA VAL A 185 -1.06 -14.40 11.82
C VAL A 185 0.04 -14.71 12.83
N HIS A 186 0.88 -13.72 13.12
CA HIS A 186 1.95 -13.85 14.10
C HIS A 186 1.44 -13.45 15.49
N ILE A 187 1.32 -14.41 16.41
CA ILE A 187 0.78 -14.19 17.76
C ILE A 187 1.64 -14.89 18.81
N GLY A 188 2.19 -14.11 19.75
CA GLY A 188 2.99 -14.63 20.86
C GLY A 188 4.34 -15.22 20.45
N GLY A 189 4.82 -14.94 19.24
CA GLY A 189 6.04 -15.48 18.65
C GLY A 189 5.82 -16.67 17.72
N ASP A 190 4.56 -17.10 17.55
CA ASP A 190 4.19 -18.24 16.70
C ASP A 190 3.31 -17.81 15.53
N ASP A 191 3.50 -18.41 14.38
CA ASP A 191 2.59 -18.28 13.24
C ASP A 191 1.40 -19.22 13.42
N ARG A 192 0.18 -18.67 13.32
CA ARG A 192 -1.07 -19.41 13.52
C ARG A 192 -1.96 -19.30 12.29
N PRO A 193 -2.36 -20.40 11.68
CA PRO A 193 -3.24 -20.38 10.51
C PRO A 193 -4.65 -19.91 10.90
N VAL A 194 -5.16 -18.96 10.16
CA VAL A 194 -6.50 -18.39 10.32
C VAL A 194 -7.17 -18.20 8.97
N ARG A 195 -8.48 -17.96 8.98
CA ARG A 195 -9.24 -17.60 7.78
C ARG A 195 -9.52 -16.11 7.73
N ALA A 196 -9.58 -15.56 6.54
CA ALA A 196 -10.06 -14.21 6.32
C ALA A 196 -11.48 -14.05 6.90
N PHE A 197 -11.80 -12.87 7.41
CA PHE A 197 -13.06 -12.55 8.11
C PHE A 197 -13.40 -13.45 9.30
N SER A 198 -12.38 -14.03 9.94
CA SER A 198 -12.53 -14.74 11.24
C SER A 198 -12.23 -13.82 12.43
N ALA A 199 -12.40 -14.35 13.65
CA ALA A 199 -12.07 -13.75 14.93
C ALA A 199 -12.48 -12.27 15.05
N PRO A 200 -13.79 -11.94 15.01
CA PRO A 200 -14.29 -10.57 15.11
C PRO A 200 -13.88 -9.93 16.45
N ARG A 201 -13.50 -8.66 16.37
CA ARG A 201 -13.21 -7.80 17.52
C ARG A 201 -13.86 -6.44 17.34
N LEU A 202 -14.45 -5.89 18.40
CA LEU A 202 -14.92 -4.51 18.39
C LEU A 202 -13.74 -3.55 18.45
N VAL A 203 -13.64 -2.67 17.46
CA VAL A 203 -12.58 -1.67 17.33
C VAL A 203 -13.21 -0.28 17.32
N GLU A 204 -12.70 0.59 18.17
CA GLU A 204 -13.08 2.01 18.20
C GLU A 204 -12.23 2.77 17.18
N TYR A 205 -12.85 3.28 16.14
CA TYR A 205 -12.24 4.15 15.14
C TYR A 205 -12.46 5.61 15.49
N PRO A 206 -11.69 6.55 14.91
CA PRO A 206 -11.90 7.98 15.15
C PRO A 206 -13.28 8.44 14.67
N ALA A 207 -13.78 9.53 15.27
CA ALA A 207 -15.01 10.15 14.82
C ALA A 207 -14.89 10.59 13.34
N PRO A 208 -15.95 10.45 12.54
CA PRO A 208 -17.33 10.12 12.90
C PRO A 208 -17.67 8.61 12.77
N VAL A 209 -16.67 7.72 12.72
CA VAL A 209 -16.89 6.27 12.48
C VAL A 209 -17.38 5.56 13.74
N GLY A 210 -16.70 5.73 14.88
CA GLY A 210 -17.00 5.04 16.13
C GLY A 210 -16.70 3.54 16.12
N ALA A 211 -17.39 2.78 16.98
CA ALA A 211 -17.14 1.36 17.18
C ALA A 211 -17.66 0.50 16.01
N GLN A 212 -16.80 -0.36 15.46
CA GLN A 212 -17.10 -1.29 14.38
C GLN A 212 -16.51 -2.68 14.64
N LEU A 213 -17.16 -3.73 14.16
CA LEU A 213 -16.54 -5.06 14.15
C LEU A 213 -15.47 -5.14 13.07
N ALA A 214 -14.28 -5.51 13.47
CA ALA A 214 -13.13 -5.73 12.62
C ALA A 214 -12.73 -7.21 12.65
N TYR A 215 -12.38 -7.77 11.52
CA TYR A 215 -12.10 -9.19 11.31
C TYR A 215 -10.66 -9.36 10.83
N LEU A 216 -10.04 -10.49 11.13
CA LEU A 216 -8.72 -10.82 10.59
C LEU A 216 -8.74 -10.81 9.05
N PHE A 217 -7.74 -10.19 8.45
CA PHE A 217 -7.60 -10.13 7.00
C PHE A 217 -6.12 -10.20 6.61
N PRO A 218 -5.77 -10.87 5.48
CA PRO A 218 -4.38 -11.17 5.12
C PRO A 218 -3.64 -9.97 4.52
N PHE A 219 -3.40 -8.94 5.33
CA PHE A 219 -2.48 -7.87 4.96
C PHE A 219 -1.03 -8.28 5.17
N SER A 220 -0.14 -7.80 4.32
CA SER A 220 1.27 -8.19 4.32
C SER A 220 2.06 -7.74 5.55
N ASP A 221 1.63 -6.67 6.21
CA ASP A 221 2.27 -6.11 7.40
C ASP A 221 2.37 -7.11 8.56
N GLN A 222 1.40 -8.02 8.72
CA GLN A 222 1.40 -9.06 9.74
C GLN A 222 2.59 -10.04 9.61
N VAL A 223 3.07 -10.23 8.39
CA VAL A 223 4.22 -11.09 8.08
C VAL A 223 5.52 -10.29 8.10
N LEU A 224 5.45 -9.00 7.79
CA LEU A 224 6.61 -8.12 7.70
C LEU A 224 7.09 -7.64 9.08
N TYR A 225 6.20 -7.16 9.98
CA TYR A 225 6.59 -6.58 11.27
C TYR A 225 7.39 -7.50 12.20
N PRO A 226 7.12 -8.83 12.30
CA PRO A 226 7.98 -9.72 13.06
C PRO A 226 9.45 -9.68 12.59
N ARG A 227 9.66 -9.49 11.29
CA ARG A 227 10.98 -9.44 10.68
C ARG A 227 11.62 -8.04 10.72
N THR A 228 10.85 -7.00 10.42
CA THR A 228 11.37 -5.63 10.27
C THR A 228 11.49 -4.89 11.59
N ILE A 229 10.68 -5.25 12.59
CA ILE A 229 10.62 -4.61 13.91
C ILE A 229 11.00 -5.59 15.03
N GLY A 230 10.77 -6.90 14.82
CA GLY A 230 11.06 -7.94 15.84
C GLY A 230 9.93 -8.14 16.85
N VAL A 231 8.69 -7.84 16.49
CA VAL A 231 7.53 -7.98 17.40
C VAL A 231 7.13 -9.43 17.59
N ARG A 232 6.56 -9.75 18.76
CA ARG A 232 6.01 -11.07 19.08
C ARG A 232 4.56 -11.24 18.59
N THR A 233 3.85 -10.14 18.35
CA THR A 233 2.46 -10.18 17.84
C THR A 233 2.27 -9.09 16.79
N ALA A 234 1.80 -9.50 15.62
CA ALA A 234 1.40 -8.60 14.54
C ALA A 234 0.06 -9.07 13.97
N VAL A 235 -0.97 -8.25 14.14
CA VAL A 235 -2.33 -8.58 13.70
C VAL A 235 -2.95 -7.41 12.96
N THR A 236 -3.49 -7.68 11.78
CA THR A 236 -4.23 -6.67 11.02
C THR A 236 -5.66 -7.12 10.77
N ARG A 237 -6.58 -6.18 10.97
CA ARG A 237 -8.02 -6.39 10.89
C ARG A 237 -8.66 -5.47 9.88
N LEU A 238 -9.74 -5.93 9.27
CA LEU A 238 -10.55 -5.18 8.31
C LEU A 238 -11.99 -5.04 8.80
N SER A 239 -12.49 -3.83 8.81
CA SER A 239 -13.90 -3.50 8.92
C SER A 239 -14.43 -3.04 7.56
N LEU A 240 -15.69 -3.30 7.27
CA LEU A 240 -16.34 -2.84 6.03
C LEU A 240 -17.57 -1.99 6.35
N GLU A 241 -17.79 -0.96 5.56
CA GLU A 241 -19.07 -0.26 5.45
C GLU A 241 -19.75 -0.64 4.12
N PRO A 242 -21.02 -1.06 4.17
CA PRO A 242 -21.87 -1.23 5.35
C PRO A 242 -21.49 -2.48 6.18
N ALA A 243 -21.64 -2.41 7.50
CA ALA A 243 -21.19 -3.44 8.46
C ALA A 243 -21.81 -4.83 8.24
N TRP A 244 -23.03 -4.91 7.66
CA TRP A 244 -23.66 -6.19 7.35
C TRP A 244 -22.83 -7.02 6.35
N LEU A 245 -22.13 -6.38 5.43
CA LEU A 245 -21.29 -7.07 4.44
C LEU A 245 -20.16 -7.86 5.11
N ALA A 246 -19.47 -7.27 6.07
CA ALA A 246 -18.42 -7.96 6.83
C ALA A 246 -18.97 -9.19 7.59
N ARG A 247 -20.21 -9.10 8.12
CA ARG A 247 -20.88 -10.23 8.77
C ARG A 247 -21.20 -11.36 7.79
N VAL A 248 -21.72 -11.03 6.61
CA VAL A 248 -22.00 -12.03 5.56
C VAL A 248 -20.70 -12.72 5.12
N LEU A 249 -19.63 -11.96 4.89
CA LEU A 249 -18.32 -12.51 4.54
C LEU A 249 -17.76 -13.41 5.66
N SER A 250 -17.95 -13.04 6.92
CA SER A 250 -17.55 -13.87 8.06
C SER A 250 -18.32 -15.21 8.12
N VAL A 251 -19.61 -15.21 7.82
CA VAL A 251 -20.40 -16.45 7.73
C VAL A 251 -19.94 -17.30 6.55
N ALA A 252 -19.75 -16.70 5.38
CA ALA A 252 -19.24 -17.40 4.18
C ALA A 252 -17.85 -18.01 4.41
N SER A 253 -16.97 -17.30 5.11
CA SER A 253 -15.63 -17.82 5.46
C SER A 253 -15.75 -19.04 6.40
N ARG A 254 -16.58 -18.97 7.44
CA ARG A 254 -16.75 -20.07 8.39
C ARG A 254 -17.41 -21.31 7.77
N SER A 255 -18.38 -21.13 6.89
CA SER A 255 -19.06 -22.22 6.19
C SER A 255 -18.24 -22.85 5.05
N GLY A 256 -17.09 -22.23 4.68
CA GLY A 256 -16.30 -22.65 3.53
C GLY A 256 -16.84 -22.13 2.18
N ALA A 257 -17.96 -21.43 2.16
CA ALA A 257 -18.51 -20.87 0.91
C ALA A 257 -17.58 -19.87 0.23
N SER A 258 -16.70 -19.21 0.99
CA SER A 258 -15.67 -18.32 0.44
C SER A 258 -14.70 -19.02 -0.52
N HIS A 259 -14.51 -20.34 -0.42
CA HIS A 259 -13.66 -21.10 -1.36
C HIS A 259 -14.16 -21.06 -2.81
N LEU A 260 -15.45 -20.77 -3.03
CA LEU A 260 -15.98 -20.54 -4.40
C LEU A 260 -15.30 -19.33 -5.08
N LEU A 261 -14.82 -18.38 -4.29
CA LEU A 261 -14.07 -17.22 -4.80
C LEU A 261 -12.64 -17.58 -5.26
N ALA A 262 -12.14 -18.78 -4.97
CA ALA A 262 -10.93 -19.29 -5.58
C ALA A 262 -11.08 -19.53 -7.08
N ILE A 263 -12.32 -19.69 -7.56
CA ILE A 263 -12.63 -19.90 -8.97
C ILE A 263 -12.53 -18.56 -9.71
N GLU A 264 -11.51 -18.42 -10.55
CA GLU A 264 -11.20 -17.19 -11.28
C GLU A 264 -12.39 -16.64 -12.09
N ARG A 265 -13.16 -17.52 -12.73
CA ARG A 265 -14.36 -17.12 -13.52
C ARG A 265 -15.40 -16.43 -12.64
N ILE A 266 -15.57 -16.87 -11.40
CA ILE A 266 -16.53 -16.26 -10.45
C ILE A 266 -16.01 -14.88 -10.03
N ARG A 267 -14.73 -14.77 -9.66
CA ARG A 267 -14.11 -13.49 -9.30
C ARG A 267 -14.22 -12.46 -10.42
N HIS A 268 -13.84 -12.85 -11.63
CA HIS A 268 -13.91 -11.96 -12.79
C HIS A 268 -15.34 -11.54 -13.14
N ALA A 269 -16.33 -12.42 -12.94
CA ALA A 269 -17.74 -12.06 -13.14
C ALA A 269 -18.20 -11.01 -12.12
N LEU A 270 -17.80 -11.17 -10.86
CA LEU A 270 -18.10 -10.20 -9.79
C LEU A 270 -17.37 -8.88 -10.00
N ALA A 271 -16.10 -8.92 -10.40
CA ALA A 271 -15.31 -7.73 -10.67
C ALA A 271 -15.89 -6.90 -11.84
N ARG A 272 -16.33 -7.55 -12.91
CA ARG A 272 -16.98 -6.88 -14.06
C ARG A 272 -18.27 -6.18 -13.68
N ARG A 273 -19.14 -6.81 -12.88
CA ARG A 273 -20.42 -6.21 -12.42
C ARG A 273 -20.23 -4.96 -11.56
N ARG A 274 -19.02 -4.77 -11.03
CA ARG A 274 -18.69 -3.63 -10.18
C ARG A 274 -18.13 -2.44 -10.95
N GLN A 275 -17.53 -2.64 -12.14
CA GLN A 275 -16.91 -1.58 -12.95
C GLN A 275 -17.87 -0.45 -13.31
N ASP A 276 -19.17 -0.73 -13.36
CA ASP A 276 -20.21 0.20 -13.77
C ASP A 276 -20.80 1.05 -12.61
N ARG A 277 -20.27 0.90 -11.38
CA ARG A 277 -20.78 1.66 -10.24
C ARG A 277 -19.90 2.88 -9.96
N PRO A 278 -20.47 4.10 -9.95
CA PRO A 278 -19.73 5.30 -9.59
C PRO A 278 -19.23 5.20 -8.14
N SER A 279 -18.03 5.74 -7.87
CA SER A 279 -17.53 5.91 -6.51
C SER A 279 -18.48 6.82 -5.75
N ASN A 280 -18.88 6.39 -4.55
CA ASN A 280 -19.82 7.13 -3.73
C ASN A 280 -19.14 8.36 -3.12
N GLU A 281 -19.70 9.57 -3.32
CA GLU A 281 -19.17 10.81 -2.75
C GLU A 281 -19.12 10.83 -1.21
N GLY A 282 -19.83 9.91 -0.55
CA GLY A 282 -19.80 9.70 0.89
C GLY A 282 -18.82 8.63 1.38
N ALA A 283 -17.95 8.12 0.51
CA ALA A 283 -16.96 7.12 0.89
C ALA A 283 -15.99 7.69 1.93
N ARG A 284 -15.64 6.85 2.90
CA ARG A 284 -14.68 7.17 3.97
C ARG A 284 -13.85 5.95 4.31
N PHE A 285 -12.66 6.18 4.81
CA PHE A 285 -11.82 5.16 5.40
C PHE A 285 -11.32 5.64 6.76
N ALA A 286 -10.99 4.71 7.63
CA ALA A 286 -10.33 4.99 8.89
C ALA A 286 -9.25 3.93 9.17
N LEU A 287 -8.15 4.36 9.73
CA LEU A 287 -7.06 3.52 10.15
C LEU A 287 -6.79 3.75 11.64
N ARG A 288 -6.58 2.68 12.38
CA ARG A 288 -6.13 2.70 13.75
C ARG A 288 -4.94 1.77 13.90
N VAL A 289 -3.91 2.24 14.56
CA VAL A 289 -2.71 1.49 14.91
C VAL A 289 -2.53 1.55 16.42
N ASP A 290 -2.44 0.40 17.05
CA ASP A 290 -2.10 0.24 18.46
C ASP A 290 -0.73 -0.46 18.55
N VAL A 291 0.19 0.11 19.30
CA VAL A 291 1.50 -0.48 19.61
C VAL A 291 1.62 -0.64 21.12
N ARG A 292 2.11 -1.81 21.56
CA ARG A 292 2.33 -2.12 22.98
C ARG A 292 3.76 -2.54 23.21
N ARG A 293 4.30 -2.13 24.36
CA ARG A 293 5.60 -2.55 24.86
C ARG A 293 5.65 -2.53 26.38
N GLY A 294 6.05 -3.64 27.02
CA GLY A 294 6.30 -3.70 28.45
C GLY A 294 5.12 -3.22 29.31
N GLY A 295 3.86 -3.51 28.94
CA GLY A 295 2.66 -3.04 29.63
C GLY A 295 2.18 -1.64 29.23
N HIS A 296 2.97 -0.86 28.53
CA HIS A 296 2.57 0.45 27.99
C HIS A 296 1.95 0.29 26.59
N SER A 297 1.03 1.20 26.25
CA SER A 297 0.42 1.22 24.91
C SER A 297 0.28 2.65 24.39
N LYS A 298 0.49 2.81 23.10
CA LYS A 298 0.18 4.05 22.37
C LYS A 298 -0.65 3.72 21.15
N ARG A 299 -1.47 4.69 20.74
CA ARG A 299 -2.39 4.58 19.60
C ARG A 299 -2.21 5.76 18.69
N ALA A 300 -2.31 5.51 17.38
CA ALA A 300 -2.50 6.55 16.38
C ALA A 300 -3.70 6.22 15.53
N THR A 301 -4.39 7.25 15.05
CA THR A 301 -5.52 7.10 14.13
C THR A 301 -5.36 8.00 12.93
N LEU A 302 -5.96 7.57 11.82
CA LEU A 302 -6.02 8.34 10.58
C LEU A 302 -7.41 8.19 9.98
N PHE A 303 -7.96 9.30 9.53
CA PHE A 303 -9.28 9.35 8.89
C PHE A 303 -9.19 10.16 7.59
N GLY A 304 -9.91 9.71 6.56
CA GLY A 304 -9.96 10.39 5.27
C GLY A 304 -11.20 10.03 4.45
N ARG A 305 -11.30 10.66 3.27
CA ARG A 305 -12.46 10.52 2.39
C ARG A 305 -12.42 9.23 1.58
N THR A 306 -11.40 9.01 0.75
CA THR A 306 -11.29 7.82 -0.09
C THR A 306 -9.99 7.05 0.18
N GLN A 307 -10.06 5.73 0.06
CA GLN A 307 -8.86 4.90 0.16
C GLN A 307 -7.84 5.20 -0.96
N ALA A 308 -8.34 5.62 -2.13
CA ALA A 308 -7.47 5.95 -3.26
C ALA A 308 -6.66 7.22 -3.01
N ASP A 309 -7.25 8.23 -2.37
CA ASP A 309 -6.54 9.45 -1.96
C ASP A 309 -5.48 9.13 -0.90
N ALA A 310 -5.83 8.28 0.08
CA ALA A 310 -4.88 7.85 1.10
C ALA A 310 -3.72 7.04 0.53
N ALA A 311 -4.01 6.05 -0.33
CA ALA A 311 -2.97 5.24 -0.96
C ALA A 311 -2.05 6.11 -1.85
N ALA A 312 -2.62 7.09 -2.55
CA ALA A 312 -1.83 8.04 -3.34
C ALA A 312 -0.96 8.93 -2.47
N ALA A 313 -1.51 9.48 -1.38
CA ALA A 313 -0.76 10.32 -0.45
C ALA A 313 0.39 9.54 0.23
N GLY A 314 0.15 8.28 0.61
CA GLY A 314 1.19 7.41 1.15
C GLY A 314 2.32 7.17 0.16
N ALA A 315 1.98 6.74 -1.06
CA ALA A 315 2.95 6.48 -2.11
C ALA A 315 3.70 7.75 -2.56
N ALA A 316 2.99 8.88 -2.71
CA ALA A 316 3.63 10.16 -3.04
C ALA A 316 4.55 10.65 -1.92
N GLY A 317 4.17 10.49 -0.65
CA GLY A 317 5.00 10.85 0.49
C GLY A 317 6.33 10.08 0.52
N VAL A 318 6.28 8.77 0.23
CA VAL A 318 7.50 7.95 0.10
C VAL A 318 8.29 8.32 -1.16
N ALA A 319 7.60 8.56 -2.29
CA ALA A 319 8.27 9.00 -3.51
C ALA A 319 9.02 10.32 -3.30
N LEU A 320 8.44 11.28 -2.56
CA LEU A 320 9.09 12.53 -2.18
C LEU A 320 10.34 12.25 -1.35
N ALA A 321 10.27 11.41 -0.32
CA ALA A 321 11.44 11.04 0.48
C ALA A 321 12.57 10.44 -0.38
N LEU A 322 12.23 9.64 -1.39
CA LEU A 322 13.18 9.14 -2.37
C LEU A 322 13.74 10.26 -3.26
N ILE A 323 12.88 11.12 -3.81
CA ILE A 323 13.27 12.22 -4.72
C ILE A 323 14.18 13.23 -4.01
N GLU A 324 13.85 13.60 -2.79
CA GLU A 324 14.57 14.57 -1.97
C GLU A 324 15.85 14.00 -1.34
N GLY A 325 16.03 12.66 -1.44
CA GLY A 325 17.23 11.98 -0.94
C GLY A 325 17.23 11.76 0.57
N GLU A 326 16.06 11.75 1.20
CA GLU A 326 15.91 11.37 2.61
C GLU A 326 16.27 9.88 2.79
N VAL A 327 15.91 9.02 1.83
CA VAL A 327 16.36 7.61 1.78
C VAL A 327 17.78 7.57 1.21
N ARG A 328 18.78 7.49 2.08
CA ARG A 328 20.20 7.60 1.71
C ARG A 328 20.83 6.26 1.39
N GLU A 329 20.46 5.22 2.13
CA GLU A 329 21.10 3.91 2.05
C GLU A 329 20.55 3.09 0.89
N PRO A 330 21.41 2.53 0.02
CA PRO A 330 21.00 1.54 -0.97
C PRO A 330 20.43 0.29 -0.28
N GLY A 331 19.47 -0.36 -0.92
CA GLY A 331 18.84 -1.58 -0.40
C GLY A 331 17.34 -1.59 -0.65
N ALA A 332 16.70 -2.63 -0.15
CA ALA A 332 15.25 -2.80 -0.13
C ALA A 332 14.73 -2.61 1.30
N TRP A 333 13.84 -1.66 1.47
CA TRP A 333 13.33 -1.24 2.75
C TRP A 333 11.81 -1.31 2.78
N MET A 334 11.25 -1.59 3.95
CA MET A 334 9.84 -1.33 4.24
C MET A 334 9.71 0.06 4.86
N PRO A 335 8.56 0.76 4.74
CA PRO A 335 8.42 2.14 5.22
C PRO A 335 8.80 2.34 6.69
N GLU A 336 8.45 1.40 7.57
CA GLU A 336 8.79 1.44 9.00
C GLU A 336 10.29 1.40 9.30
N GLN A 337 11.11 0.96 8.36
CA GLN A 337 12.55 0.85 8.55
C GLN A 337 13.31 2.13 8.20
N ILE A 338 12.81 2.91 7.24
CA ILE A 338 13.62 3.96 6.60
C ILE A 338 12.92 5.33 6.51
N ILE A 339 11.59 5.39 6.52
CA ILE A 339 10.85 6.65 6.40
C ILE A 339 10.78 7.36 7.75
N ASP A 340 11.20 8.64 7.78
CA ASP A 340 11.01 9.50 8.95
C ASP A 340 9.52 9.81 9.14
N PRO A 341 8.93 9.43 10.31
CA PRO A 341 7.52 9.68 10.56
C PRO A 341 7.14 11.17 10.59
N GLY A 342 7.99 12.04 11.11
CA GLY A 342 7.67 13.46 11.29
C GLY A 342 7.31 14.16 9.98
N PRO A 343 8.23 14.29 9.02
CA PRO A 343 7.95 14.87 7.71
C PRO A 343 6.83 14.15 6.96
N PHE A 344 6.83 12.82 6.97
CA PHE A 344 5.84 12.02 6.25
C PHE A 344 4.42 12.29 6.73
N LEU A 345 4.17 12.21 8.05
CA LEU A 345 2.84 12.41 8.62
C LEU A 345 2.37 13.87 8.50
N SER A 346 3.30 14.83 8.56
CA SER A 346 3.01 16.24 8.30
C SER A 346 2.53 16.45 6.85
N ARG A 347 3.16 15.78 5.88
CA ARG A 347 2.72 15.82 4.48
C ARG A 347 1.31 15.21 4.31
N LEU A 348 0.97 14.13 5.01
CA LEU A 348 -0.39 13.56 4.99
C LEU A 348 -1.42 14.54 5.57
N ALA A 349 -1.12 15.17 6.69
CA ALA A 349 -2.00 16.17 7.30
C ALA A 349 -2.25 17.38 6.39
N ALA A 350 -1.22 17.88 5.71
CA ALA A 350 -1.34 18.96 4.73
C ALA A 350 -2.27 18.62 3.55
N ARG A 351 -2.47 17.32 3.26
CA ARG A 351 -3.40 16.80 2.25
C ARG A 351 -4.81 16.55 2.76
N GLY A 352 -5.13 16.99 3.97
CA GLY A 352 -6.45 16.88 4.57
C GLY A 352 -6.75 15.51 5.19
N LEU A 353 -5.76 14.65 5.36
CA LEU A 353 -5.89 13.43 6.15
C LEU A 353 -5.78 13.80 7.64
N LYS A 354 -6.81 13.46 8.42
CA LYS A 354 -6.78 13.71 9.85
C LYS A 354 -5.96 12.65 10.54
N VAL A 355 -4.76 13.00 10.93
CA VAL A 355 -3.82 12.14 11.67
C VAL A 355 -3.86 12.56 13.14
N GLU A 356 -4.17 11.62 14.02
CA GLU A 356 -4.20 11.85 15.47
C GLU A 356 -3.21 10.91 16.15
N PHE A 357 -2.31 11.50 16.92
CA PHE A 357 -1.42 10.77 17.84
C PHE A 357 -1.82 11.10 19.26
N PRO A 358 -1.63 10.17 20.22
CA PRO A 358 -1.81 10.51 21.62
C PRO A 358 -0.83 11.64 21.94
N LEU A 359 -1.35 12.73 22.46
CA LEU A 359 -0.53 13.72 23.12
C LEU A 359 0.30 12.99 24.20
N ALA A 360 1.58 13.28 24.23
CA ALA A 360 2.53 12.67 25.16
C ALA A 360 2.09 12.86 26.62
#